data_b40a8fb2784fa021357a7790bc077187
#
_entry.id   b40a8fb2784fa021357a7790bc077187
#
_cell.length_a   1.000
_cell.length_b   1.000
_cell.length_c   1.000
_cell.angle_alpha   90.00
_cell.angle_beta   90.00
_cell.angle_gamma   90.00
#
_symmetry.space_group_name_H-M   'P 1'
#
loop_
_entity.id
_entity.type
_entity.pdbx_description
1 polymer ?
#
loop_
_entity_poly.entity_id
_entity_poly.type
_entity_poly.pdbx_seq_one_letter_code
_entity_poly.pdbx_strand_id
1 'polypeptide(L)'
;MINEEKENLSFDPEILREKYLQERDKRIRADGNDQYVEVKGDFSYFVEDPYVTESISREPNTNTYHTIVIGGGFGGVLSGARLREQGINDFKIIEKGGDFGGTWYWNRYPGASCDIESYIYFPLLEETNFIPVSYT
;
A
#
# COMPACT_ATOMS: atom_id res chain seq x y z
N MET A 1 11.78 35.83 19.97
CA MET A 1 10.63 35.62 20.86
C MET A 1 9.46 35.36 19.95
N ILE A 2 9.13 34.08 19.76
CA ILE A 2 7.97 33.65 18.97
C ILE A 2 6.80 33.76 19.96
N ASN A 3 5.90 34.70 19.71
CA ASN A 3 4.66 34.82 20.46
C ASN A 3 3.80 33.62 20.09
N GLU A 4 3.67 32.67 21.01
CA GLU A 4 2.67 31.63 20.92
C GLU A 4 1.30 32.27 21.14
N GLU A 5 0.63 32.67 20.07
CA GLU A 5 -0.80 32.84 20.09
C GLU A 5 -1.40 31.47 20.40
N LYS A 6 -1.80 31.25 21.66
CA LYS A 6 -2.66 30.11 21.99
C LYS A 6 -3.96 30.31 21.19
N GLU A 7 -4.05 29.61 20.07
CA GLU A 7 -5.32 29.48 19.35
C GLU A 7 -6.39 29.11 20.37
N ASN A 8 -7.50 29.81 20.33
CA ASN A 8 -8.63 29.57 21.22
C ASN A 8 -9.36 28.31 20.76
N LEU A 9 -8.73 27.15 21.06
CA LEU A 9 -9.26 25.85 20.70
C LEU A 9 -10.52 25.55 21.51
N SER A 10 -11.54 25.01 20.85
CA SER A 10 -12.81 24.60 21.50
C SER A 10 -12.64 23.36 22.39
N PHE A 11 -11.45 22.84 22.53
CA PHE A 11 -11.11 21.67 23.34
C PHE A 11 -9.76 21.87 24.04
N ASP A 12 -9.53 21.13 25.12
CA ASP A 12 -8.26 21.06 25.82
C ASP A 12 -7.36 19.99 25.16
N PRO A 13 -6.21 20.35 24.57
CA PRO A 13 -5.30 19.41 23.93
C PRO A 13 -4.75 18.33 24.88
N GLU A 14 -4.53 18.65 26.14
CA GLU A 14 -4.00 17.68 27.11
C GLU A 14 -5.04 16.62 27.47
N ILE A 15 -6.27 17.02 27.68
CA ILE A 15 -7.38 16.09 27.91
C ILE A 15 -7.58 15.18 26.70
N LEU A 16 -7.50 15.75 25.48
CA LEU A 16 -7.64 14.97 24.24
C LEU A 16 -6.47 13.98 24.08
N ARG A 17 -5.27 14.41 24.40
CA ARG A 17 -4.08 13.55 24.37
C ARG A 17 -4.19 12.39 25.38
N GLU A 18 -4.63 12.66 26.57
CA GLU A 18 -4.84 11.62 27.58
C GLU A 18 -5.89 10.60 27.12
N LYS A 19 -7.00 11.08 26.58
CA LYS A 19 -8.04 10.22 25.98
C LYS A 19 -7.46 9.36 24.85
N TYR A 20 -6.65 9.95 23.97
CA TYR A 20 -5.99 9.21 22.90
C TYR A 20 -5.10 8.08 23.44
N LEU A 21 -4.30 8.36 24.46
CA LEU A 21 -3.44 7.35 25.09
C LEU A 21 -4.25 6.22 25.72
N GLN A 22 -5.33 6.53 26.42
CA GLN A 22 -6.23 5.53 26.98
C GLN A 22 -6.87 4.65 25.92
N GLU A 23 -7.30 5.23 24.79
CA GLU A 23 -7.88 4.47 23.68
C GLU A 23 -6.83 3.64 22.94
N ARG A 24 -5.61 4.14 22.82
CA ARG A 24 -4.48 3.37 22.31
C ARG A 24 -4.20 2.15 23.17
N ASP A 25 -4.11 2.34 24.48
CA ASP A 25 -3.71 1.29 25.42
C ASP A 25 -4.73 0.14 25.49
N LYS A 26 -6.02 0.41 25.22
CA LYS A 26 -7.05 -0.62 25.03
C LYS A 26 -6.79 -1.54 23.84
N ARG A 27 -6.03 -1.07 22.83
CA ARG A 27 -5.75 -1.80 21.59
C ARG A 27 -4.39 -2.47 21.58
N ILE A 28 -3.51 -2.10 22.52
CA ILE A 28 -2.20 -2.74 22.66
C ILE A 28 -2.40 -4.13 23.23
N ARG A 29 -1.96 -5.14 22.48
CA ARG A 29 -1.98 -6.52 22.91
C ARG A 29 -0.73 -6.82 23.74
N ALA A 30 -0.89 -7.66 24.77
CA ALA A 30 0.23 -8.09 25.62
C ALA A 30 1.25 -8.97 24.88
N ASP A 31 0.80 -9.68 23.84
CA ASP A 31 1.61 -10.54 23.00
C ASP A 31 2.43 -9.78 21.92
N GLY A 32 2.21 -8.45 21.80
CA GLY A 32 3.00 -7.62 20.89
C GLY A 32 3.09 -8.17 19.46
N ASN A 33 4.31 -8.40 18.99
CA ASN A 33 4.55 -8.95 17.64
C ASN A 33 4.20 -10.44 17.49
N ASP A 34 4.07 -11.18 18.58
CA ASP A 34 3.70 -12.61 18.55
C ASP A 34 2.26 -12.82 18.05
N GLN A 35 1.47 -11.76 17.97
CA GLN A 35 0.15 -11.77 17.33
C GLN A 35 0.20 -12.06 15.83
N TYR A 36 1.33 -11.78 15.18
CA TYR A 36 1.50 -11.99 13.75
C TYR A 36 1.98 -13.42 13.50
N VAL A 37 1.22 -14.15 12.74
CA VAL A 37 1.55 -15.53 12.37
C VAL A 37 2.37 -15.50 11.08
N GLU A 38 3.56 -16.13 11.11
CA GLU A 38 4.34 -16.32 9.90
C GLU A 38 3.62 -17.27 8.93
N VAL A 39 3.73 -16.97 7.64
CA VAL A 39 3.14 -17.79 6.58
C VAL A 39 4.03 -19.00 6.33
N LYS A 40 3.91 -20.01 7.19
CA LYS A 40 4.63 -21.29 7.14
C LYS A 40 3.77 -22.44 7.69
N GLY A 41 4.20 -23.69 7.52
CA GLY A 41 3.44 -24.86 7.94
C GLY A 41 2.08 -24.92 7.22
N ASP A 42 1.00 -25.00 7.98
CA ASP A 42 -0.37 -25.08 7.45
C ASP A 42 -0.80 -23.85 6.64
N PHE A 43 -0.10 -22.72 6.80
CA PHE A 43 -0.35 -21.50 6.06
C PHE A 43 0.60 -21.29 4.87
N SER A 44 1.49 -22.23 4.59
CA SER A 44 2.52 -22.10 3.54
C SER A 44 1.92 -21.86 2.14
N TYR A 45 0.72 -22.33 1.88
CA TYR A 45 0.03 -22.11 0.59
C TYR A 45 -0.23 -20.62 0.28
N PHE A 46 -0.26 -19.74 1.27
CA PHE A 46 -0.38 -18.30 1.05
C PHE A 46 0.91 -17.65 0.52
N VAL A 47 2.01 -18.36 0.47
CA VAL A 47 3.26 -17.86 -0.14
C VAL A 47 3.19 -17.99 -1.67
N GLU A 48 2.42 -18.95 -2.16
CA GLU A 48 2.27 -19.22 -3.58
C GLU A 48 1.27 -18.25 -4.21
N ASP A 49 1.50 -17.96 -5.48
CA ASP A 49 0.59 -17.14 -6.25
C ASP A 49 -0.52 -18.01 -6.87
N PRO A 50 -1.78 -17.91 -6.41
CA PRO A 50 -2.85 -18.77 -6.89
C PRO A 50 -3.30 -18.43 -8.33
N TYR A 51 -2.81 -17.32 -8.88
CA TYR A 51 -3.18 -16.85 -10.22
C TYR A 51 -2.14 -17.17 -11.28
N VAL A 52 -1.02 -17.75 -10.89
CA VAL A 52 0.03 -18.22 -11.78
C VAL A 52 -0.05 -19.73 -11.88
N THR A 53 -0.39 -20.22 -13.05
CA THR A 53 -0.53 -21.68 -13.31
C THR A 53 0.81 -22.35 -13.58
N GLU A 54 1.79 -21.60 -14.08
CA GLU A 54 3.12 -22.10 -14.40
C GLU A 54 4.17 -21.28 -13.68
N SER A 55 5.12 -21.94 -13.02
CA SER A 55 6.22 -21.25 -12.36
C SER A 55 7.07 -20.47 -13.36
N ILE A 56 7.22 -19.18 -13.14
CA ILE A 56 8.09 -18.34 -13.95
C ILE A 56 9.54 -18.65 -13.59
N SER A 57 10.21 -19.39 -14.47
CA SER A 57 11.66 -19.63 -14.36
C SER A 57 12.40 -18.73 -15.34
N ARG A 58 13.34 -17.94 -14.83
CA ARG A 58 14.20 -17.08 -15.65
C ARG A 58 15.57 -16.94 -14.99
N GLU A 59 16.56 -16.70 -15.80
CA GLU A 59 17.88 -16.37 -15.30
C GLU A 59 17.86 -15.05 -14.49
N PRO A 60 18.69 -14.98 -13.43
CA PRO A 60 18.84 -13.74 -12.66
C PRO A 60 19.23 -12.56 -13.56
N ASN A 61 18.54 -11.46 -13.40
CA ASN A 61 18.89 -10.24 -14.07
C ASN A 61 20.01 -9.53 -13.28
N THR A 62 21.20 -9.48 -13.84
CA THR A 62 22.40 -8.87 -13.26
C THR A 62 22.71 -7.48 -13.82
N ASN A 63 21.82 -6.91 -14.62
CA ASN A 63 22.00 -5.57 -15.17
C ASN A 63 21.92 -4.51 -14.07
N THR A 64 22.65 -3.42 -14.29
CA THR A 64 22.56 -2.23 -13.44
C THR A 64 21.48 -1.30 -13.98
N TYR A 65 20.69 -0.74 -13.09
CA TYR A 65 19.64 0.24 -13.38
C TYR A 65 19.82 1.47 -12.52
N HIS A 66 19.46 2.63 -13.07
CA HIS A 66 19.47 3.89 -12.32
C HIS A 66 18.53 3.81 -11.11
N THR A 67 17.35 3.22 -11.30
CA THR A 67 16.31 3.12 -10.26
C THR A 67 15.64 1.74 -10.27
N ILE A 68 15.43 1.19 -9.10
CA ILE A 68 14.61 -0.01 -8.92
C ILE A 68 13.44 0.34 -8.01
N VAL A 69 12.23 0.05 -8.48
CA VAL A 69 10.98 0.20 -7.73
C VAL A 69 10.52 -1.19 -7.32
N ILE A 70 10.31 -1.41 -6.03
CA ILE A 70 9.86 -2.70 -5.49
C ILE A 70 8.35 -2.64 -5.24
N GLY A 71 7.62 -3.53 -5.91
CA GLY A 71 6.18 -3.64 -5.88
C GLY A 71 5.49 -3.01 -7.10
N GLY A 72 4.57 -3.76 -7.69
CA GLY A 72 3.81 -3.40 -8.89
C GLY A 72 2.38 -2.95 -8.62
N GLY A 73 2.08 -2.52 -7.40
CA GLY A 73 0.80 -1.88 -7.07
C GLY A 73 0.73 -0.43 -7.59
N PHE A 74 -0.30 0.32 -7.19
CA PHE A 74 -0.48 1.72 -7.60
C PHE A 74 0.78 2.56 -7.38
N GLY A 75 1.39 2.46 -6.21
CA GLY A 75 2.60 3.22 -5.89
C GLY A 75 3.75 2.93 -6.85
N GLY A 76 3.97 1.67 -7.20
CA GLY A 76 5.02 1.27 -8.13
C GLY A 76 4.77 1.73 -9.56
N VAL A 77 3.54 1.56 -10.05
CA VAL A 77 3.15 2.02 -11.40
C VAL A 77 3.22 3.53 -11.51
N LEU A 78 2.71 4.26 -10.51
CA LEU A 78 2.80 5.72 -10.45
C LEU A 78 4.23 6.21 -10.39
N SER A 79 5.09 5.56 -9.58
CA SER A 79 6.51 5.90 -9.52
C SER A 79 7.17 5.75 -10.89
N GLY A 80 6.86 4.67 -11.61
CA GLY A 80 7.34 4.45 -12.97
C GLY A 80 6.86 5.53 -13.96
N ALA A 81 5.60 5.92 -13.87
CA ALA A 81 5.04 7.00 -14.68
C ALA A 81 5.77 8.34 -14.42
N ARG A 82 5.91 8.72 -13.15
CA ARG A 82 6.59 9.97 -12.76
C ARG A 82 8.08 9.97 -13.11
N LEU A 83 8.76 8.84 -13.00
CA LEU A 83 10.15 8.72 -13.48
C LEU A 83 10.25 9.01 -14.97
N ARG A 84 9.35 8.43 -15.78
CA ARG A 84 9.31 8.69 -17.22
C ARG A 84 9.04 10.15 -17.56
N GLU A 85 8.10 10.79 -16.89
CA GLU A 85 7.79 12.21 -17.05
C GLU A 85 9.01 13.10 -16.75
N GLN A 86 9.87 12.67 -15.82
CA GLN A 86 11.14 13.35 -15.52
C GLN A 86 12.28 12.96 -16.44
N GLY A 87 12.01 12.18 -17.50
CA GLY A 87 13.03 11.73 -18.46
C GLY A 87 13.91 10.57 -17.97
N ILE A 88 13.63 10.00 -16.80
CA ILE A 88 14.35 8.84 -16.26
C ILE A 88 13.72 7.58 -16.86
N ASN A 89 14.39 6.99 -17.85
CA ASN A 89 13.91 5.79 -18.54
C ASN A 89 14.63 4.50 -18.12
N ASP A 90 15.77 4.64 -17.45
CA ASP A 90 16.56 3.51 -16.96
C ASP A 90 16.09 3.09 -15.57
N PHE A 91 14.95 2.45 -15.51
CA PHE A 91 14.40 1.88 -14.28
C PHE A 91 13.73 0.53 -14.51
N LYS A 92 13.57 -0.24 -13.42
CA LYS A 92 12.79 -1.48 -13.37
C LYS A 92 11.80 -1.43 -12.22
N ILE A 93 10.61 -1.96 -12.47
CA ILE A 93 9.64 -2.27 -11.42
C ILE A 93 9.70 -3.78 -11.21
N ILE A 94 9.89 -4.20 -9.96
CA ILE A 94 9.97 -5.61 -9.57
C ILE A 94 8.71 -5.95 -8.78
N GLU A 95 7.95 -6.92 -9.27
CA GLU A 95 6.74 -7.42 -8.62
C GLU A 95 6.92 -8.89 -8.24
N LYS A 96 6.42 -9.27 -7.06
CA LYS A 96 6.42 -10.65 -6.57
C LYS A 96 5.31 -11.47 -7.24
N GLY A 97 4.14 -10.86 -7.44
CA GLY A 97 3.01 -11.49 -8.09
C GLY A 97 3.24 -11.72 -9.58
N GLY A 98 2.42 -12.54 -10.19
CA GLY A 98 2.51 -12.86 -11.61
C GLY A 98 2.17 -11.68 -12.53
N ASP A 99 1.54 -10.63 -11.99
CA ASP A 99 1.22 -9.41 -12.72
C ASP A 99 1.14 -8.20 -11.80
N PHE A 100 1.03 -7.01 -12.40
CA PHE A 100 0.78 -5.76 -11.70
C PHE A 100 -0.63 -5.71 -11.11
N GLY A 101 -0.81 -4.89 -10.07
CA GLY A 101 -2.10 -4.66 -9.46
C GLY A 101 -2.06 -4.57 -7.93
N GLY A 102 -0.99 -5.05 -7.29
CA GLY A 102 -0.82 -4.96 -5.84
C GLY A 102 -1.99 -5.59 -5.09
N THR A 103 -2.65 -4.82 -4.22
CA THR A 103 -3.82 -5.28 -3.46
C THR A 103 -4.89 -5.88 -4.35
N TRP A 104 -5.13 -5.32 -5.53
CA TRP A 104 -6.18 -5.79 -6.45
C TRP A 104 -5.75 -6.93 -7.37
N TYR A 105 -4.49 -7.21 -7.43
CA TYR A 105 -3.99 -8.47 -7.97
C TYR A 105 -4.32 -9.64 -7.03
N TRP A 106 -4.08 -9.45 -5.73
CA TRP A 106 -4.27 -10.51 -4.73
C TRP A 106 -5.73 -10.71 -4.31
N ASN A 107 -6.53 -9.64 -4.31
CA ASN A 107 -7.92 -9.66 -3.87
C ASN A 107 -8.89 -9.69 -5.06
N ARG A 108 -8.90 -10.80 -5.79
CA ARG A 108 -9.76 -11.05 -6.96
C ARG A 108 -10.85 -12.08 -6.70
N TYR A 109 -11.22 -12.30 -5.47
CA TYR A 109 -12.29 -13.21 -5.08
C TYR A 109 -13.66 -12.54 -5.17
N PRO A 110 -14.76 -13.31 -5.37
CA PRO A 110 -16.10 -12.76 -5.40
C PRO A 110 -16.46 -12.02 -4.12
N GLY A 111 -16.97 -10.80 -4.24
CA GLY A 111 -17.28 -9.94 -3.11
C GLY A 111 -16.12 -9.13 -2.57
N ALA A 112 -14.90 -9.23 -3.15
CA ALA A 112 -13.83 -8.30 -2.85
C ALA A 112 -14.24 -6.89 -3.26
N SER A 113 -14.20 -5.96 -2.32
CA SER A 113 -14.58 -4.56 -2.55
C SER A 113 -13.78 -3.62 -1.65
N CYS A 114 -13.73 -2.36 -2.03
CA CYS A 114 -13.20 -1.31 -1.18
C CYS A 114 -14.35 -0.74 -0.35
N ASP A 115 -14.15 -0.58 0.97
CA ASP A 115 -15.09 0.04 1.90
C ASP A 115 -15.03 1.57 1.85
N ILE A 116 -14.07 2.13 1.13
CA ILE A 116 -13.91 3.55 0.86
C ILE A 116 -14.39 3.83 -0.57
N GLU A 117 -15.03 4.97 -0.76
CA GLU A 117 -15.47 5.40 -2.08
C GLU A 117 -14.28 5.48 -3.06
N SER A 118 -14.44 4.88 -4.23
CA SER A 118 -13.34 4.67 -5.17
C SER A 118 -12.69 5.96 -5.65
N TYR A 119 -13.43 7.05 -5.74
CA TYR A 119 -12.89 8.34 -6.15
C TYR A 119 -11.91 8.94 -5.11
N ILE A 120 -12.02 8.58 -3.81
CA ILE A 120 -11.06 8.97 -2.78
C ILE A 120 -9.80 8.09 -2.85
N TYR A 121 -9.98 6.84 -3.20
CA TYR A 121 -8.92 5.85 -3.22
C TYR A 121 -8.05 5.91 -4.49
N PHE A 122 -8.65 6.25 -5.62
CA PHE A 122 -7.95 6.29 -6.90
C PHE A 122 -7.05 7.52 -7.04
N PRO A 123 -5.79 7.35 -7.43
CA PRO A 123 -4.91 8.45 -7.78
C PRO A 123 -5.19 8.98 -9.18
N LEU A 124 -4.68 10.16 -9.49
CA LEU A 124 -4.67 10.77 -10.83
C LEU A 124 -6.06 11.09 -11.41
N LEU A 125 -7.05 11.37 -10.55
CA LEU A 125 -8.39 11.72 -11.02
C LEU A 125 -8.38 12.99 -11.87
N GLU A 126 -7.65 14.00 -11.43
CA GLU A 126 -7.55 15.29 -12.12
C GLU A 126 -6.82 15.17 -13.46
N GLU A 127 -5.73 14.39 -13.50
CA GLU A 127 -4.93 14.23 -14.70
C GLU A 127 -5.61 13.37 -15.77
N THR A 128 -6.38 12.38 -15.34
CA THR A 128 -7.05 11.44 -16.26
C THR A 128 -8.48 11.84 -16.60
N ASN A 129 -9.10 12.74 -15.82
CA ASN A 129 -10.54 13.06 -15.86
C ASN A 129 -11.43 11.81 -15.74
N PHE A 130 -10.91 10.75 -15.16
CA PHE A 130 -11.65 9.51 -14.96
C PHE A 130 -12.14 9.43 -13.53
N ILE A 131 -13.45 9.41 -13.35
CA ILE A 131 -14.08 9.25 -12.02
C ILE A 131 -14.61 7.83 -11.93
N PRO A 132 -14.02 6.98 -11.10
CA PRO A 132 -14.53 5.63 -10.90
C PRO A 132 -15.86 5.68 -10.11
N VAL A 133 -16.83 4.90 -10.55
CA VAL A 133 -18.15 4.80 -9.91
C VAL A 133 -18.32 3.54 -9.08
N SER A 134 -17.48 2.54 -9.27
CA SER A 134 -17.52 1.27 -8.56
C SER A 134 -16.14 0.62 -8.54
N TYR A 135 -15.90 -0.16 -7.50
CA TYR A 135 -14.68 -0.95 -7.28
C TYR A 135 -15.03 -2.44 -7.15
N THR A 136 -15.91 -2.92 -7.96
CA THR A 136 -16.33 -4.34 -8.01
C THR A 136 -15.99 -4.97 -9.32
#